data_17be8bda7d4988016cd8557cacd56772
#
_entry.id   17be8bda7d4988016cd8557cacd56772
#
_cell.length_a   1.000
_cell.length_b   1.000
_cell.length_c   1.000
_cell.angle_alpha   90.00
_cell.angle_beta   90.00
_cell.angle_gamma   90.00
#
_symmetry.space_group_name_H-M   'P 1'
#
loop_
_entity.id
_entity.type
_entity.pdbx_description
1 polymer ?
#
loop_
_entity_poly.entity_id
_entity_poly.type
_entity_poly.pdbx_seq_one_letter_code
_entity_poly.pdbx_strand_id
1 'polypeptide(L)'
;MCLFSPTRLLPLLFVLVGLNASGAGPVFNVLDYGAHHDGSASSTEAMRSAIQAAKAAGGGTVFVPAGNYVTGPIELVSDLVLQIDAGATLRFPAAKLPFTKGRQQGIECLTPVPLMGGHDLHNVTITGRGVLTTDNAEWLKIMPRTKATKDDPGTANGPNWERLLQDLEVKTPAPDEDYQKAAPELRPSFIRFMDSTNVLIEGIHFVGSPMWTIHLLYTDNAVVQNVIIETYPGVHTDGIAVDSSRNVRITSCYIDTGDDGIVIKSGKDADGRRVNRPTENVSIVNCTVHHAHGAVALGSEISGGIHNLVADNITCRGTAIGVRIKSRRGRGGSVEDVRFNNWTMEDVGEAINVTTDYQMEGEVKASEEPVSERTPVFRNIAISGMIIKRAKLAIDIKGLPEMPISGLRISDVIVSAKSGMRGSFTDALELRNVQVNADNGPAFLIQDSKELELDGVATRKPLADAPVVRLERCPGAIVRNNRAFAGTGTFLSVPAGELKNVVLEGNVLDGAKKPVEEAELILNSDTRNQERVIP
;
A
#
# COMPACT_ATOMS: atom_id res chain seq x y z
N MET A 1 17.26 -21.29 89.50
CA MET A 1 15.84 -21.67 89.36
C MET A 1 15.31 -20.89 88.17
N CYS A 2 15.52 -21.39 86.96
CA CYS A 2 15.07 -20.75 85.71
C CYS A 2 14.01 -21.68 85.08
N LEU A 3 12.80 -21.18 84.96
CA LEU A 3 11.67 -21.85 84.35
C LEU A 3 11.70 -21.71 82.86
N PHE A 4 11.81 -22.79 82.13
CA PHE A 4 11.64 -22.86 80.69
C PHE A 4 10.17 -22.92 80.32
N SER A 5 9.71 -22.02 79.48
CA SER A 5 8.37 -22.02 78.89
C SER A 5 8.40 -22.78 77.54
N PRO A 6 7.44 -23.63 77.22
CA PRO A 6 7.42 -24.37 75.97
C PRO A 6 6.84 -23.54 74.83
N THR A 7 7.66 -23.34 73.78
CA THR A 7 7.27 -22.73 72.53
C THR A 7 6.33 -23.68 71.74
N ARG A 8 5.11 -23.21 71.48
CA ARG A 8 4.16 -23.92 70.61
C ARG A 8 4.58 -23.78 69.14
N LEU A 9 4.91 -24.86 68.48
CA LEU A 9 5.03 -24.95 67.01
C LEU A 9 3.64 -24.88 66.38
N LEU A 10 3.37 -23.85 65.58
CA LEU A 10 2.23 -23.79 64.65
C LEU A 10 2.58 -24.61 63.40
N PRO A 11 1.71 -25.50 62.92
CA PRO A 11 1.95 -26.17 61.63
C PRO A 11 1.72 -25.18 60.50
N LEU A 12 2.78 -24.97 59.65
CA LEU A 12 2.67 -24.24 58.42
C LEU A 12 1.86 -25.08 57.42
N LEU A 13 0.65 -24.66 57.14
CA LEU A 13 -0.21 -25.25 56.11
C LEU A 13 0.33 -24.76 54.76
N PHE A 14 1.08 -25.60 54.04
CA PHE A 14 1.43 -25.37 52.65
C PHE A 14 0.17 -25.50 51.80
N VAL A 15 -0.43 -24.38 51.41
CA VAL A 15 -1.41 -24.35 50.32
C VAL A 15 -0.61 -24.51 49.02
N LEU A 16 -0.62 -25.72 48.44
CA LEU A 16 -0.22 -25.97 47.07
C LEU A 16 -1.21 -25.23 46.17
N VAL A 17 -0.86 -23.98 45.78
CA VAL A 17 -1.49 -23.34 44.64
C VAL A 17 -1.01 -24.14 43.41
N GLY A 18 -1.89 -24.99 42.89
CA GLY A 18 -1.65 -25.64 41.61
C GLY A 18 -1.43 -24.57 40.55
N LEU A 19 -0.18 -24.37 40.14
CA LEU A 19 0.16 -23.72 38.89
C LEU A 19 -0.51 -24.60 37.81
N ASN A 20 -1.67 -24.16 37.32
CA ASN A 20 -2.18 -24.62 36.06
C ASN A 20 -1.11 -24.27 35.03
N ALA A 21 -0.25 -25.22 34.70
CA ALA A 21 0.53 -25.16 33.47
C ALA A 21 -0.51 -24.95 32.38
N SER A 22 -0.46 -23.79 31.74
CA SER A 22 -1.21 -23.53 30.49
C SER A 22 -0.73 -24.60 29.51
N GLY A 23 -1.38 -25.73 29.47
CA GLY A 23 -1.14 -26.78 28.50
C GLY A 23 -1.37 -26.16 27.12
N ALA A 24 -0.49 -26.47 26.17
CA ALA A 24 -0.76 -26.18 24.75
C ALA A 24 -2.19 -26.68 24.45
N GLY A 25 -3.01 -25.85 23.80
CA GLY A 25 -4.36 -26.23 23.43
C GLY A 25 -4.38 -27.52 22.59
N PRO A 26 -5.53 -28.15 22.38
CA PRO A 26 -5.62 -29.37 21.60
C PRO A 26 -5.10 -29.18 20.19
N VAL A 27 -4.41 -30.19 19.64
CA VAL A 27 -3.88 -30.23 18.29
C VAL A 27 -4.71 -31.19 17.44
N PHE A 28 -5.17 -30.70 16.30
CA PHE A 28 -5.98 -31.43 15.33
C PHE A 28 -5.16 -31.60 14.05
N ASN A 29 -4.51 -32.76 13.89
CA ASN A 29 -3.74 -33.06 12.70
C ASN A 29 -4.69 -33.40 11.55
N VAL A 30 -4.57 -32.69 10.41
CA VAL A 30 -5.46 -32.90 9.25
C VAL A 30 -5.40 -34.31 8.68
N LEU A 31 -4.30 -35.03 8.88
CA LEU A 31 -4.17 -36.45 8.48
C LEU A 31 -5.11 -37.37 9.27
N ASP A 32 -5.40 -37.05 10.52
CA ASP A 32 -6.35 -37.83 11.36
C ASP A 32 -7.79 -37.67 10.87
N TYR A 33 -8.05 -36.68 10.02
CA TYR A 33 -9.32 -36.38 9.36
C TYR A 33 -9.36 -36.83 7.90
N GLY A 34 -8.34 -37.56 7.45
CA GLY A 34 -8.29 -38.12 6.09
C GLY A 34 -7.73 -37.20 5.01
N ALA A 35 -6.90 -36.22 5.38
CA ALA A 35 -6.22 -35.40 4.37
C ALA A 35 -5.23 -36.22 3.54
N HIS A 36 -5.21 -35.97 2.23
CA HIS A 36 -4.28 -36.60 1.29
C HIS A 36 -3.05 -35.71 1.12
N HIS A 37 -1.92 -36.14 1.69
CA HIS A 37 -0.68 -35.35 1.71
C HIS A 37 0.23 -35.55 0.48
N ASP A 38 -0.21 -36.36 -0.48
CA ASP A 38 0.47 -36.65 -1.75
C ASP A 38 -0.12 -35.89 -2.95
N GLY A 39 -1.16 -35.09 -2.73
CA GLY A 39 -1.86 -34.34 -3.77
C GLY A 39 -2.77 -35.18 -4.68
N SER A 40 -2.97 -36.45 -4.38
CA SER A 40 -3.75 -37.38 -5.21
C SER A 40 -5.26 -37.10 -5.20
N ALA A 41 -5.77 -36.52 -4.09
CA ALA A 41 -7.18 -36.17 -3.93
C ALA A 41 -7.36 -34.86 -3.14
N SER A 42 -8.59 -34.33 -3.15
CA SER A 42 -8.93 -33.13 -2.41
C SER A 42 -8.93 -33.38 -0.91
N SER A 43 -8.25 -32.51 -0.18
CA SER A 43 -8.20 -32.49 1.30
C SER A 43 -9.18 -31.47 1.92
N THR A 44 -10.09 -30.87 1.13
CA THR A 44 -11.00 -29.81 1.60
C THR A 44 -11.85 -30.25 2.79
N GLU A 45 -12.45 -31.45 2.70
CA GLU A 45 -13.30 -31.98 3.77
C GLU A 45 -12.51 -32.30 5.04
N ALA A 46 -11.29 -32.82 4.88
CA ALA A 46 -10.41 -33.11 6.02
C ALA A 46 -9.98 -31.82 6.74
N MET A 47 -9.60 -30.77 5.99
CA MET A 47 -9.29 -29.45 6.54
C MET A 47 -10.49 -28.87 7.29
N ARG A 48 -11.69 -28.91 6.68
CA ARG A 48 -12.92 -28.44 7.31
C ARG A 48 -13.24 -29.21 8.58
N SER A 49 -13.14 -30.54 8.56
CA SER A 49 -13.42 -31.38 9.72
C SER A 49 -12.48 -31.10 10.88
N ALA A 50 -11.18 -30.94 10.62
CA ALA A 50 -10.20 -30.58 11.64
C ALA A 50 -10.51 -29.19 12.27
N ILE A 51 -10.86 -28.19 11.43
CA ILE A 51 -11.25 -26.84 11.90
C ILE A 51 -12.54 -26.89 12.72
N GLN A 52 -13.55 -27.68 12.31
CA GLN A 52 -14.78 -27.83 13.09
C GLN A 52 -14.53 -28.55 14.41
N ALA A 53 -13.62 -29.54 14.46
CA ALA A 53 -13.22 -30.17 15.69
C ALA A 53 -12.54 -29.19 16.66
N ALA A 54 -11.66 -28.32 16.14
CA ALA A 54 -11.04 -27.24 16.93
C ALA A 54 -12.10 -26.29 17.47
N LYS A 55 -13.06 -25.85 16.63
CA LYS A 55 -14.20 -25.02 17.05
C LYS A 55 -15.03 -25.67 18.16
N ALA A 56 -15.34 -26.94 18.01
CA ALA A 56 -16.13 -27.70 19.01
C ALA A 56 -15.40 -27.84 20.34
N ALA A 57 -14.05 -27.83 20.32
CA ALA A 57 -13.22 -27.87 21.51
C ALA A 57 -13.03 -26.48 22.18
N GLY A 58 -13.61 -25.43 21.62
CA GLY A 58 -13.42 -24.06 22.11
C GLY A 58 -12.12 -23.41 21.65
N GLY A 59 -11.49 -23.92 20.60
CA GLY A 59 -10.23 -23.45 20.03
C GLY A 59 -9.15 -24.51 19.96
N GLY A 60 -7.99 -24.17 19.43
CA GLY A 60 -6.83 -25.06 19.35
C GLY A 60 -6.01 -24.89 18.10
N THR A 61 -5.08 -25.82 17.87
CA THR A 61 -4.19 -25.80 16.71
C THR A 61 -4.63 -26.83 15.68
N VAL A 62 -4.99 -26.39 14.48
CA VAL A 62 -5.10 -27.25 13.30
C VAL A 62 -3.72 -27.34 12.66
N PHE A 63 -3.17 -28.54 12.65
CA PHE A 63 -1.82 -28.81 12.16
C PHE A 63 -1.84 -29.46 10.78
N VAL A 64 -1.14 -28.85 9.82
CA VAL A 64 -0.94 -29.37 8.47
C VAL A 64 0.52 -29.78 8.33
N PRO A 65 0.85 -31.08 8.46
CA PRO A 65 2.23 -31.56 8.36
C PRO A 65 2.77 -31.48 6.94
N ALA A 66 4.08 -31.71 6.78
CA ALA A 66 4.73 -31.72 5.47
C ALA A 66 4.01 -32.63 4.47
N GLY A 67 3.86 -32.15 3.24
CA GLY A 67 3.14 -32.87 2.15
C GLY A 67 2.55 -31.91 1.13
N ASN A 68 1.97 -32.46 0.07
CA ASN A 68 1.27 -31.72 -0.98
C ASN A 68 -0.24 -31.91 -0.83
N TYR A 69 -0.95 -30.84 -0.59
CA TYR A 69 -2.40 -30.86 -0.37
C TYR A 69 -3.11 -30.08 -1.47
N VAL A 70 -4.15 -30.67 -2.06
CA VAL A 70 -5.08 -29.98 -2.94
C VAL A 70 -6.33 -29.64 -2.13
N THR A 71 -6.71 -28.38 -2.06
CA THR A 71 -7.87 -27.96 -1.28
C THR A 71 -8.67 -26.86 -1.97
N GLY A 72 -9.96 -26.81 -1.73
CA GLY A 72 -10.82 -25.68 -1.98
C GLY A 72 -10.69 -24.60 -0.90
N PRO A 73 -11.59 -23.62 -0.87
CA PRO A 73 -11.59 -22.58 0.15
C PRO A 73 -11.62 -23.13 1.58
N ILE A 74 -10.82 -22.50 2.46
CA ILE A 74 -10.73 -22.83 3.88
C ILE A 74 -11.36 -21.70 4.68
N GLU A 75 -12.52 -21.96 5.28
CA GLU A 75 -13.17 -21.07 6.23
C GLU A 75 -12.59 -21.28 7.61
N LEU A 76 -12.02 -20.21 8.19
CA LEU A 76 -11.44 -20.22 9.53
C LEU A 76 -12.51 -19.92 10.58
N VAL A 77 -12.17 -20.22 11.84
CA VAL A 77 -13.03 -19.96 13.00
C VAL A 77 -12.25 -19.17 14.06
N SER A 78 -12.95 -18.57 15.01
CA SER A 78 -12.32 -17.85 16.13
C SER A 78 -11.52 -18.80 17.04
N ASP A 79 -10.54 -18.24 17.75
CA ASP A 79 -9.67 -18.94 18.72
C ASP A 79 -8.87 -20.09 18.08
N LEU A 80 -8.46 -19.91 16.82
CA LEU A 80 -7.79 -20.93 16.00
C LEU A 80 -6.34 -20.56 15.70
N VAL A 81 -5.44 -21.52 15.82
CA VAL A 81 -4.12 -21.51 15.21
C VAL A 81 -4.12 -22.49 14.04
N LEU A 82 -3.98 -22.00 12.80
CA LEU A 82 -3.70 -22.83 11.63
C LEU A 82 -2.18 -22.87 11.42
N GLN A 83 -1.58 -23.98 11.79
CA GLN A 83 -0.14 -24.21 11.64
C GLN A 83 0.15 -25.02 10.38
N ILE A 84 0.85 -24.42 9.42
CA ILE A 84 1.24 -25.04 8.15
C ILE A 84 2.75 -25.30 8.21
N ASP A 85 3.13 -26.55 8.33
CA ASP A 85 4.51 -26.94 8.59
C ASP A 85 5.47 -26.63 7.41
N ALA A 86 6.76 -26.52 7.69
CA ALA A 86 7.78 -26.45 6.66
C ALA A 86 7.72 -27.70 5.78
N GLY A 87 7.69 -27.54 4.45
CA GLY A 87 7.48 -28.65 3.53
C GLY A 87 6.01 -29.02 3.25
N ALA A 88 5.05 -28.34 3.89
CA ALA A 88 3.64 -28.42 3.49
C ALA A 88 3.37 -27.43 2.35
N THR A 89 2.72 -27.89 1.29
CA THR A 89 2.21 -27.06 0.19
C THR A 89 0.71 -27.24 0.04
N LEU A 90 -0.05 -26.17 0.21
CA LEU A 90 -1.49 -26.16 -0.01
C LEU A 90 -1.77 -25.49 -1.35
N ARG A 91 -2.27 -26.26 -2.31
CA ARG A 91 -2.62 -25.78 -3.64
C ARG A 91 -4.14 -25.59 -3.75
N PHE A 92 -4.53 -24.38 -4.18
CA PHE A 92 -5.91 -23.97 -4.39
C PHE A 92 -6.18 -23.86 -5.89
N PRO A 93 -6.76 -24.88 -6.54
CA PRO A 93 -7.10 -24.82 -7.95
C PRO A 93 -8.13 -23.72 -8.23
N ALA A 94 -8.05 -23.11 -9.39
CA ALA A 94 -9.07 -22.16 -9.83
C ALA A 94 -10.41 -22.89 -10.03
N ALA A 95 -11.46 -22.33 -9.45
CA ALA A 95 -12.80 -22.90 -9.48
C ALA A 95 -13.87 -21.82 -9.36
N LYS A 96 -15.09 -22.13 -9.75
CA LYS A 96 -16.25 -21.30 -9.37
C LYS A 96 -16.43 -21.37 -7.87
N LEU A 97 -16.47 -20.22 -7.24
CA LEU A 97 -16.62 -20.08 -5.79
C LEU A 97 -18.01 -19.53 -5.44
N PRO A 98 -18.55 -19.92 -4.28
CA PRO A 98 -19.73 -19.26 -3.73
C PRO A 98 -19.41 -17.80 -3.38
N PHE A 99 -20.45 -16.99 -3.25
CA PHE A 99 -20.35 -15.58 -2.93
C PHE A 99 -20.69 -15.30 -1.48
N THR A 100 -20.02 -14.29 -0.94
CA THR A 100 -20.24 -13.79 0.43
C THR A 100 -20.15 -12.26 0.42
N LYS A 101 -20.63 -11.63 1.46
CA LYS A 101 -20.40 -10.19 1.67
C LYS A 101 -18.90 -9.89 1.72
N GLY A 102 -18.52 -8.78 1.14
CA GLY A 102 -17.14 -8.32 1.10
C GLY A 102 -17.04 -6.94 0.50
N ARG A 103 -15.85 -6.61 0.04
CA ARG A 103 -15.56 -5.38 -0.69
C ARG A 103 -14.71 -5.72 -1.90
N GLN A 104 -15.09 -5.23 -3.07
CA GLN A 104 -14.33 -5.39 -4.29
C GLN A 104 -13.87 -4.01 -4.78
N GLN A 105 -12.57 -3.82 -4.92
CA GLN A 105 -12.00 -2.54 -5.36
C GLN A 105 -12.59 -1.31 -4.64
N GLY A 106 -12.80 -1.41 -3.33
CA GLY A 106 -13.27 -0.33 -2.48
C GLY A 106 -14.79 -0.17 -2.36
N ILE A 107 -15.61 -1.04 -3.00
CA ILE A 107 -17.09 -1.02 -2.95
C ILE A 107 -17.60 -2.25 -2.22
N GLU A 108 -18.48 -2.07 -1.22
CA GLU A 108 -19.15 -3.19 -0.54
C GLU A 108 -20.09 -3.92 -1.50
N CYS A 109 -19.93 -5.23 -1.59
CA CYS A 109 -20.67 -6.06 -2.52
C CYS A 109 -20.61 -7.55 -2.18
N LEU A 110 -21.33 -8.36 -2.94
CA LEU A 110 -21.10 -9.81 -2.96
C LEU A 110 -19.84 -10.12 -3.77
N THR A 111 -18.87 -10.77 -3.14
CA THR A 111 -17.61 -11.19 -3.74
C THR A 111 -17.43 -12.68 -3.60
N PRO A 112 -16.60 -13.34 -4.43
CA PRO A 112 -16.23 -14.72 -4.17
C PRO A 112 -15.67 -14.88 -2.75
N VAL A 113 -15.97 -16.00 -2.09
CA VAL A 113 -15.31 -16.34 -0.83
C VAL A 113 -13.80 -16.34 -1.03
N PRO A 114 -12.99 -15.87 -0.06
CA PRO A 114 -11.54 -15.94 -0.16
C PRO A 114 -11.08 -17.40 -0.21
N LEU A 115 -9.88 -17.65 -0.73
CA LEU A 115 -9.31 -19.00 -0.68
C LEU A 115 -9.04 -19.42 0.77
N MET A 116 -8.76 -18.47 1.66
CA MET A 116 -8.64 -18.70 3.11
C MET A 116 -9.10 -17.46 3.87
N GLY A 117 -9.74 -17.63 5.03
CA GLY A 117 -10.15 -16.52 5.88
C GLY A 117 -11.53 -16.68 6.47
N GLY A 118 -12.18 -15.56 6.80
CA GLY A 118 -13.50 -15.55 7.38
C GLY A 118 -14.00 -14.17 7.76
N HIS A 119 -15.17 -14.16 8.40
CA HIS A 119 -15.90 -12.97 8.80
C HIS A 119 -16.24 -13.05 10.30
N ASP A 120 -16.22 -11.91 11.00
CA ASP A 120 -16.52 -11.82 12.44
C ASP A 120 -15.64 -12.73 13.32
N LEU A 121 -14.36 -12.87 12.99
CA LEU A 121 -13.44 -13.73 13.70
C LEU A 121 -12.64 -12.96 14.76
N HIS A 122 -12.22 -13.68 15.80
CA HIS A 122 -11.28 -13.17 16.79
C HIS A 122 -10.23 -14.21 17.16
N ASN A 123 -9.02 -13.73 17.53
CA ASN A 123 -7.90 -14.55 17.97
C ASN A 123 -7.53 -15.63 16.95
N VAL A 124 -7.26 -15.23 15.69
CA VAL A 124 -6.89 -16.17 14.63
C VAL A 124 -5.43 -16.01 14.26
N THR A 125 -4.71 -17.12 14.25
CA THR A 125 -3.32 -17.18 13.82
C THR A 125 -3.17 -18.12 12.62
N ILE A 126 -2.54 -17.64 11.56
CA ILE A 126 -2.00 -18.47 10.47
C ILE A 126 -0.49 -18.41 10.59
N THR A 127 0.16 -19.55 10.85
CA THR A 127 1.60 -19.60 11.14
C THR A 127 2.28 -20.81 10.50
N GLY A 128 3.59 -20.80 10.52
CA GLY A 128 4.44 -21.87 10.01
C GLY A 128 5.39 -21.40 8.92
N ARG A 129 5.87 -22.34 8.09
CA ARG A 129 6.75 -22.07 6.95
C ARG A 129 6.30 -22.79 5.69
N GLY A 130 5.02 -23.14 5.64
CA GLY A 130 4.42 -23.80 4.49
C GLY A 130 4.16 -22.85 3.35
N VAL A 131 3.86 -23.44 2.18
CA VAL A 131 3.56 -22.74 0.94
C VAL A 131 2.06 -22.77 0.67
N LEU A 132 1.50 -21.60 0.39
CA LEU A 132 0.16 -21.44 -0.15
C LEU A 132 0.28 -21.07 -1.63
N THR A 133 -0.33 -21.84 -2.53
CA THR A 133 -0.18 -21.61 -3.96
C THR A 133 -1.49 -21.76 -4.72
N THR A 134 -1.57 -21.08 -5.87
CA THR A 134 -2.69 -21.19 -6.82
C THR A 134 -2.20 -21.04 -8.25
N ASP A 135 -3.03 -21.41 -9.21
CA ASP A 135 -2.74 -21.26 -10.62
C ASP A 135 -3.17 -19.87 -11.11
N ASN A 136 -2.21 -18.94 -11.17
CA ASN A 136 -2.45 -17.58 -11.65
C ASN A 136 -3.00 -17.54 -13.07
N ALA A 137 -2.51 -18.40 -13.96
CA ALA A 137 -2.92 -18.38 -15.36
C ALA A 137 -4.40 -18.75 -15.53
N GLU A 138 -4.89 -19.68 -14.73
CA GLU A 138 -6.31 -20.04 -14.75
C GLU A 138 -7.19 -18.92 -14.16
N TRP A 139 -6.77 -18.28 -13.08
CA TRP A 139 -7.49 -17.14 -12.51
C TRP A 139 -7.51 -15.93 -13.46
N LEU A 140 -6.43 -15.68 -14.20
CA LEU A 140 -6.36 -14.59 -15.18
C LEU A 140 -7.34 -14.77 -16.34
N LYS A 141 -7.72 -16.00 -16.69
CA LYS A 141 -8.75 -16.26 -17.71
C LYS A 141 -10.14 -15.77 -17.29
N ILE A 142 -10.38 -15.63 -15.99
CA ILE A 142 -11.66 -15.14 -15.43
C ILE A 142 -11.70 -13.60 -15.47
N MET A 143 -10.55 -12.93 -15.66
CA MET A 143 -10.49 -11.47 -15.67
C MET A 143 -11.20 -10.89 -16.90
N PRO A 144 -12.12 -9.92 -16.72
CA PRO A 144 -12.68 -9.22 -17.87
C PRO A 144 -11.56 -8.50 -18.62
N ARG A 145 -11.47 -8.74 -19.91
CA ARG A 145 -10.57 -7.98 -20.77
C ARG A 145 -11.18 -6.61 -21.02
N THR A 146 -10.81 -5.65 -20.19
CA THR A 146 -11.35 -4.27 -20.24
C THR A 146 -10.75 -3.43 -21.37
N LYS A 147 -9.73 -3.92 -22.10
CA LYS A 147 -9.08 -3.14 -23.16
C LYS A 147 -9.06 -3.87 -24.48
N ALA A 148 -9.71 -3.27 -25.48
CA ALA A 148 -9.35 -3.48 -26.86
C ALA A 148 -7.90 -3.00 -27.06
N THR A 149 -6.98 -3.91 -27.34
CA THR A 149 -5.67 -3.56 -27.90
C THR A 149 -5.78 -3.42 -29.42
N LYS A 150 -4.78 -2.83 -30.08
CA LYS A 150 -4.77 -2.69 -31.54
C LYS A 150 -4.91 -4.05 -32.27
N ASP A 151 -4.55 -5.14 -31.61
CA ASP A 151 -4.50 -6.50 -32.12
C ASP A 151 -5.60 -7.42 -31.53
N ASP A 152 -6.35 -6.96 -30.51
CA ASP A 152 -7.47 -7.69 -29.90
C ASP A 152 -8.65 -6.71 -29.71
N PRO A 153 -9.68 -6.75 -30.57
CA PRO A 153 -10.83 -5.85 -30.50
C PRO A 153 -11.64 -5.98 -29.20
N GLY A 154 -11.19 -6.79 -28.23
CA GLY A 154 -11.94 -7.07 -27.00
C GLY A 154 -13.29 -7.73 -27.30
N THR A 155 -13.85 -8.46 -26.38
CA THR A 155 -15.24 -8.91 -26.49
C THR A 155 -16.16 -7.71 -26.26
N ALA A 156 -16.64 -7.13 -27.35
CA ALA A 156 -17.54 -5.95 -27.34
C ALA A 156 -18.86 -6.15 -26.54
N ASN A 157 -19.08 -7.31 -25.95
CA ASN A 157 -20.31 -7.72 -25.30
C ASN A 157 -20.12 -8.31 -23.89
N GLY A 158 -18.93 -8.29 -23.31
CA GLY A 158 -18.76 -8.60 -21.88
C GLY A 158 -19.28 -7.43 -21.03
N PRO A 159 -19.92 -7.65 -19.87
CA PRO A 159 -20.22 -6.57 -18.98
C PRO A 159 -18.90 -5.87 -18.64
N ASN A 160 -18.82 -4.57 -18.96
CA ASN A 160 -17.69 -3.75 -18.58
C ASN A 160 -17.76 -3.57 -17.06
N TRP A 161 -16.90 -4.32 -16.34
CA TRP A 161 -16.86 -4.27 -14.87
C TRP A 161 -16.70 -2.84 -14.34
N GLU A 162 -15.84 -2.04 -14.98
CA GLU A 162 -15.66 -0.63 -14.59
C GLU A 162 -16.96 0.18 -14.78
N ARG A 163 -17.68 -0.06 -15.86
CA ARG A 163 -18.98 0.57 -16.08
C ARG A 163 -20.01 0.07 -15.07
N LEU A 164 -20.01 -1.22 -14.77
CA LEU A 164 -20.87 -1.77 -13.74
C LEU A 164 -20.57 -1.15 -12.37
N LEU A 165 -19.29 -1.00 -12.00
CA LEU A 165 -18.91 -0.30 -10.77
C LEU A 165 -19.38 1.16 -10.78
N GLN A 166 -19.26 1.87 -11.91
CA GLN A 166 -19.78 3.24 -12.04
C GLN A 166 -21.30 3.29 -11.91
N ASP A 167 -22.02 2.36 -12.54
CA ASP A 167 -23.48 2.26 -12.43
C ASP A 167 -23.91 1.89 -10.98
N LEU A 168 -23.11 1.11 -10.26
CA LEU A 168 -23.32 0.75 -8.86
C LEU A 168 -23.02 1.89 -7.90
N GLU A 169 -22.04 2.75 -8.21
CA GLU A 169 -21.75 3.97 -7.43
C GLU A 169 -22.96 4.91 -7.35
N VAL A 170 -23.79 4.95 -8.40
CA VAL A 170 -25.02 5.75 -8.44
C VAL A 170 -26.13 5.13 -7.59
N LYS A 171 -26.09 3.81 -7.36
CA LYS A 171 -27.11 3.04 -6.63
C LYS A 171 -26.61 2.53 -5.28
N THR A 172 -25.90 3.32 -4.52
CA THR A 172 -25.30 2.89 -3.24
C THR A 172 -26.32 2.85 -2.11
N PRO A 173 -26.49 1.71 -1.37
CA PRO A 173 -25.95 0.38 -1.68
C PRO A 173 -26.63 -0.24 -2.90
N ALA A 174 -25.85 -0.84 -3.79
CA ALA A 174 -26.43 -1.51 -4.93
C ALA A 174 -27.15 -2.80 -4.51
N PRO A 175 -28.24 -3.17 -5.20
CA PRO A 175 -28.93 -4.42 -4.94
C PRO A 175 -28.03 -5.64 -5.19
N ASP A 176 -28.13 -6.66 -4.33
CA ASP A 176 -27.35 -7.90 -4.44
C ASP A 176 -27.44 -8.55 -5.84
N GLU A 177 -28.60 -8.46 -6.47
CA GLU A 177 -28.84 -8.97 -7.83
C GLU A 177 -27.99 -8.30 -8.92
N ASP A 178 -27.62 -7.02 -8.75
CA ASP A 178 -26.77 -6.32 -9.71
C ASP A 178 -25.31 -6.81 -9.58
N TYR A 179 -24.88 -7.17 -8.38
CA TYR A 179 -23.54 -7.78 -8.16
C TYR A 179 -23.47 -9.22 -8.68
N GLN A 180 -24.56 -9.98 -8.56
CA GLN A 180 -24.62 -11.36 -9.08
C GLN A 180 -24.42 -11.42 -10.60
N LYS A 181 -24.82 -10.39 -11.34
CA LYS A 181 -24.57 -10.30 -12.78
C LYS A 181 -23.10 -10.13 -13.13
N ALA A 182 -22.33 -9.47 -12.27
CA ALA A 182 -20.88 -9.32 -12.42
C ALA A 182 -20.08 -10.48 -11.83
N ALA A 183 -20.72 -11.32 -11.05
CA ALA A 183 -20.13 -12.42 -10.30
C ALA A 183 -19.16 -13.32 -11.09
N PRO A 184 -19.43 -13.70 -12.37
CA PRO A 184 -18.55 -14.58 -13.12
C PRO A 184 -17.15 -14.00 -13.39
N GLU A 185 -16.99 -12.70 -13.21
CA GLU A 185 -15.78 -11.96 -13.58
C GLU A 185 -14.93 -11.57 -12.38
N LEU A 186 -15.40 -11.90 -11.16
CA LEU A 186 -14.71 -11.55 -9.93
C LEU A 186 -13.75 -12.66 -9.49
N ARG A 187 -12.56 -12.27 -9.08
CA ARG A 187 -11.56 -13.14 -8.50
C ARG A 187 -11.52 -12.98 -6.98
N PRO A 188 -11.30 -14.05 -6.20
CA PRO A 188 -11.20 -13.95 -4.75
C PRO A 188 -9.87 -13.32 -4.32
N SER A 189 -9.83 -12.74 -3.14
CA SER A 189 -8.56 -12.57 -2.42
C SER A 189 -8.00 -13.93 -2.01
N PHE A 190 -6.68 -14.06 -1.90
CA PHE A 190 -6.11 -15.31 -1.39
C PHE A 190 -6.49 -15.48 0.10
N ILE A 191 -6.09 -14.50 0.94
CA ILE A 191 -6.58 -14.42 2.31
C ILE A 191 -7.46 -13.18 2.45
N ARG A 192 -8.62 -13.32 3.14
CA ARG A 192 -9.40 -12.19 3.58
C ARG A 192 -9.95 -12.40 4.98
N PHE A 193 -9.64 -11.46 5.86
CA PHE A 193 -10.33 -11.29 7.14
C PHE A 193 -11.24 -10.07 7.03
N MET A 194 -12.51 -10.23 7.39
CA MET A 194 -13.48 -9.14 7.42
C MET A 194 -14.10 -9.03 8.81
N ASP A 195 -14.26 -7.79 9.31
CA ASP A 195 -14.82 -7.48 10.64
C ASP A 195 -14.18 -8.33 11.77
N SER A 196 -12.88 -8.56 11.68
CA SER A 196 -12.16 -9.48 12.55
C SER A 196 -11.20 -8.76 13.50
N THR A 197 -10.84 -9.39 14.62
CA THR A 197 -9.93 -8.81 15.61
C THR A 197 -8.84 -9.80 16.04
N ASN A 198 -7.67 -9.26 16.43
CA ASN A 198 -6.53 -10.07 16.90
C ASN A 198 -6.11 -11.13 15.89
N VAL A 199 -5.72 -10.70 14.69
CA VAL A 199 -5.29 -11.58 13.59
C VAL A 199 -3.76 -11.57 13.50
N LEU A 200 -3.15 -12.75 13.43
CA LEU A 200 -1.73 -12.93 13.15
C LEU A 200 -1.52 -13.78 11.90
N ILE A 201 -0.74 -13.27 10.94
CA ILE A 201 -0.27 -14.04 9.78
C ILE A 201 1.25 -13.98 9.78
N GLU A 202 1.92 -15.12 9.92
CA GLU A 202 3.37 -15.14 10.01
C GLU A 202 4.03 -16.33 9.31
N GLY A 203 5.20 -16.09 8.73
CA GLY A 203 6.12 -17.10 8.20
C GLY A 203 5.69 -17.79 6.90
N ILE A 204 4.48 -17.56 6.43
CA ILE A 204 3.87 -18.23 5.26
C ILE A 204 4.48 -17.69 3.95
N HIS A 205 4.68 -18.60 2.99
CA HIS A 205 5.12 -18.28 1.65
C HIS A 205 3.95 -18.42 0.65
N PHE A 206 3.59 -17.32 -0.01
CA PHE A 206 2.56 -17.25 -1.04
C PHE A 206 3.21 -17.31 -2.43
N VAL A 207 2.79 -18.24 -3.27
CA VAL A 207 3.24 -18.38 -4.66
C VAL A 207 2.02 -18.27 -5.56
N GLY A 208 1.92 -17.15 -6.27
CA GLY A 208 0.73 -16.79 -7.02
C GLY A 208 -0.44 -16.32 -6.14
N SER A 209 -1.37 -15.59 -6.74
CA SER A 209 -2.60 -15.13 -6.10
C SER A 209 -3.68 -14.89 -7.15
N PRO A 210 -4.96 -15.20 -6.85
CA PRO A 210 -6.03 -14.86 -7.79
C PRO A 210 -6.20 -13.36 -7.98
N MET A 211 -6.08 -12.59 -6.89
CA MET A 211 -6.21 -11.14 -6.79
C MET A 211 -5.36 -10.67 -5.59
N TRP A 212 -5.81 -9.74 -4.76
CA TRP A 212 -5.10 -9.29 -3.55
C TRP A 212 -4.72 -10.47 -2.68
N THR A 213 -3.44 -10.56 -2.31
CA THR A 213 -2.93 -11.76 -1.61
C THR A 213 -3.39 -11.79 -0.17
N ILE A 214 -3.14 -10.74 0.61
CA ILE A 214 -3.66 -10.61 1.98
C ILE A 214 -4.56 -9.38 2.03
N HIS A 215 -5.83 -9.56 2.33
CA HIS A 215 -6.83 -8.50 2.45
C HIS A 215 -7.37 -8.42 3.87
N LEU A 216 -6.93 -7.40 4.60
CA LEU A 216 -7.45 -7.05 5.91
C LEU A 216 -8.56 -6.01 5.72
N LEU A 217 -9.81 -6.44 5.84
CA LEU A 217 -10.99 -5.61 5.64
C LEU A 217 -11.71 -5.41 6.97
N TYR A 218 -11.87 -4.16 7.42
CA TYR A 218 -12.51 -3.85 8.71
C TYR A 218 -11.88 -4.59 9.90
N THR A 219 -10.60 -4.90 9.80
CA THR A 219 -9.89 -5.69 10.82
C THR A 219 -9.27 -4.76 11.86
N ASP A 220 -9.33 -5.14 13.13
CA ASP A 220 -8.71 -4.43 14.24
C ASP A 220 -7.62 -5.29 14.89
N ASN A 221 -6.46 -4.69 15.20
CA ASN A 221 -5.31 -5.36 15.80
C ASN A 221 -4.83 -6.56 15.00
N ALA A 222 -4.27 -6.30 13.81
CA ALA A 222 -3.67 -7.33 12.96
C ALA A 222 -2.15 -7.21 12.91
N VAL A 223 -1.49 -8.36 12.80
CA VAL A 223 -0.05 -8.47 12.55
C VAL A 223 0.20 -9.33 11.33
N VAL A 224 0.98 -8.82 10.37
CA VAL A 224 1.51 -9.60 9.24
C VAL A 224 3.03 -9.52 9.31
N GLN A 225 3.69 -10.65 9.51
CA GLN A 225 5.13 -10.66 9.71
C GLN A 225 5.85 -11.85 9.08
N ASN A 226 7.08 -11.61 8.62
CA ASN A 226 7.95 -12.64 8.05
C ASN A 226 7.31 -13.45 6.90
N VAL A 227 6.33 -12.87 6.19
CA VAL A 227 5.71 -13.53 5.04
C VAL A 227 6.53 -13.29 3.78
N ILE A 228 6.49 -14.24 2.87
CA ILE A 228 7.04 -14.14 1.52
C ILE A 228 5.88 -14.16 0.54
N ILE A 229 5.78 -13.17 -0.32
CA ILE A 229 4.74 -13.06 -1.36
C ILE A 229 5.43 -12.98 -2.71
N GLU A 230 5.19 -13.97 -3.57
CA GLU A 230 5.74 -14.07 -4.94
C GLU A 230 4.57 -14.24 -5.92
N THR A 231 4.06 -13.13 -6.42
CA THR A 231 2.89 -13.09 -7.32
C THR A 231 3.15 -12.38 -8.65
N TYR A 232 4.37 -11.82 -8.84
CA TYR A 232 4.77 -11.25 -10.13
C TYR A 232 4.86 -12.34 -11.21
N PRO A 233 4.38 -12.10 -12.45
CA PRO A 233 3.78 -10.89 -13.02
C PRO A 233 2.22 -10.87 -12.97
N GLY A 234 1.62 -11.11 -11.84
CA GLY A 234 0.15 -11.13 -11.67
C GLY A 234 -0.51 -9.75 -11.82
N VAL A 235 -1.73 -9.72 -12.33
CA VAL A 235 -2.54 -8.49 -12.46
C VAL A 235 -3.50 -8.37 -11.28
N HIS A 236 -3.54 -7.19 -10.62
CA HIS A 236 -4.27 -6.92 -9.38
C HIS A 236 -3.88 -7.89 -8.24
N THR A 237 -2.63 -8.33 -8.24
CA THR A 237 -2.10 -9.22 -7.20
C THR A 237 -1.38 -8.41 -6.13
N ASP A 238 -2.04 -7.36 -5.59
CA ASP A 238 -1.51 -6.59 -4.48
C ASP A 238 -1.02 -7.53 -3.38
N GLY A 239 0.11 -7.21 -2.75
CA GLY A 239 0.70 -8.10 -1.74
C GLY A 239 -0.12 -8.09 -0.44
N ILE A 240 -0.11 -6.96 0.28
CA ILE A 240 -0.86 -6.80 1.54
C ILE A 240 -1.76 -5.57 1.41
N ALA A 241 -3.07 -5.78 1.37
CA ALA A 241 -4.08 -4.74 1.32
C ALA A 241 -4.72 -4.55 2.71
N VAL A 242 -4.53 -3.35 3.29
CA VAL A 242 -5.16 -2.92 4.54
C VAL A 242 -6.29 -1.97 4.18
N ASP A 243 -7.53 -2.40 4.36
CA ASP A 243 -8.71 -1.68 3.89
C ASP A 243 -9.68 -1.39 5.06
N SER A 244 -9.89 -0.11 5.37
CA SER A 244 -10.74 0.34 6.48
C SER A 244 -10.45 -0.38 7.81
N SER A 245 -9.18 -0.65 8.06
CA SER A 245 -8.70 -1.43 9.21
C SER A 245 -7.80 -0.57 10.11
N ARG A 246 -7.66 -0.95 11.36
CA ARG A 246 -6.88 -0.15 12.33
C ARG A 246 -5.97 -1.02 13.19
N ASN A 247 -4.95 -0.37 13.79
CA ASN A 247 -3.98 -1.01 14.66
C ASN A 247 -3.23 -2.16 13.97
N VAL A 248 -2.78 -1.92 12.71
CA VAL A 248 -2.14 -2.94 11.86
C VAL A 248 -0.63 -2.78 11.89
N ARG A 249 0.08 -3.88 12.08
CA ARG A 249 1.55 -3.96 12.04
C ARG A 249 1.98 -4.92 10.93
N ILE A 250 2.81 -4.42 10.01
CA ILE A 250 3.40 -5.21 8.92
C ILE A 250 4.90 -5.13 9.09
N THR A 251 5.59 -6.27 9.25
CA THR A 251 7.02 -6.24 9.50
C THR A 251 7.78 -7.41 8.88
N SER A 252 9.00 -7.13 8.42
CA SER A 252 9.96 -8.15 7.94
C SER A 252 9.41 -9.02 6.80
N CYS A 253 8.59 -8.44 5.91
CA CYS A 253 7.99 -9.13 4.78
C CYS A 253 8.85 -8.96 3.51
N TYR A 254 8.92 -10.01 2.70
CA TYR A 254 9.44 -9.97 1.33
C TYR A 254 8.26 -10.05 0.35
N ILE A 255 8.16 -9.08 -0.55
CA ILE A 255 7.00 -8.93 -1.44
C ILE A 255 7.50 -8.69 -2.87
N ASP A 256 7.15 -9.60 -3.76
CA ASP A 256 7.38 -9.52 -5.20
C ASP A 256 6.05 -9.69 -5.93
N THR A 257 5.48 -8.59 -6.39
CA THR A 257 4.08 -8.58 -6.87
C THR A 257 3.92 -7.79 -8.16
N GLY A 258 2.85 -8.11 -8.90
CA GLY A 258 2.52 -7.44 -10.16
C GLY A 258 1.60 -6.22 -10.01
N ASP A 259 1.18 -5.87 -8.77
CA ASP A 259 0.45 -4.64 -8.46
C ASP A 259 1.07 -3.98 -7.20
N ASP A 260 0.35 -3.18 -6.42
CA ASP A 260 0.91 -2.51 -5.25
C ASP A 260 1.44 -3.52 -4.19
N GLY A 261 2.65 -3.30 -3.64
CA GLY A 261 3.29 -4.21 -2.69
C GLY A 261 2.55 -4.27 -1.35
N ILE A 262 2.53 -3.14 -0.63
CA ILE A 262 1.71 -2.93 0.55
C ILE A 262 0.80 -1.74 0.25
N VAL A 263 -0.51 -1.95 0.31
CA VAL A 263 -1.46 -0.90 -0.06
C VAL A 263 -2.48 -0.64 1.03
N ILE A 264 -2.68 0.65 1.31
CA ILE A 264 -3.59 1.14 2.33
C ILE A 264 -4.78 1.78 1.64
N LYS A 265 -5.97 1.32 1.98
CA LYS A 265 -7.25 1.71 1.37
C LYS A 265 -8.30 1.96 2.44
N SER A 266 -9.37 2.69 2.10
CA SER A 266 -10.50 2.95 3.00
C SER A 266 -11.82 3.18 2.25
N GLY A 267 -12.04 2.37 1.22
CA GLY A 267 -13.26 2.44 0.42
C GLY A 267 -13.22 3.48 -0.69
N LYS A 268 -14.15 3.34 -1.62
CA LYS A 268 -14.19 4.07 -2.89
C LYS A 268 -15.45 4.93 -3.01
N ASP A 269 -15.25 6.20 -3.39
CA ASP A 269 -16.27 7.15 -3.82
C ASP A 269 -17.47 7.25 -2.84
N ALA A 270 -18.69 7.27 -3.33
CA ALA A 270 -19.89 7.40 -2.52
C ALA A 270 -20.06 6.25 -1.51
N ASP A 271 -19.71 5.02 -1.91
CA ASP A 271 -19.77 3.87 -1.01
C ASP A 271 -18.79 3.98 0.15
N GLY A 272 -17.53 4.33 -0.15
CA GLY A 272 -16.51 4.53 0.88
C GLY A 272 -16.87 5.66 1.86
N ARG A 273 -17.44 6.78 1.36
CA ARG A 273 -17.95 7.87 2.21
C ARG A 273 -19.15 7.44 3.05
N ARG A 274 -20.06 6.64 2.49
CA ARG A 274 -21.22 6.07 3.21
C ARG A 274 -20.75 5.19 4.38
N VAL A 275 -19.80 4.29 4.13
CA VAL A 275 -19.22 3.40 5.16
C VAL A 275 -18.43 4.19 6.19
N ASN A 276 -17.70 5.21 5.75
CA ASN A 276 -16.96 6.16 6.60
C ASN A 276 -16.09 5.49 7.67
N ARG A 277 -15.37 4.41 7.30
CA ARG A 277 -14.40 3.73 8.17
C ARG A 277 -12.99 4.01 7.66
N PRO A 278 -12.18 4.76 8.40
CA PRO A 278 -10.80 5.03 8.02
C PRO A 278 -9.91 3.81 8.18
N THR A 279 -8.74 3.86 7.54
CA THR A 279 -7.59 3.05 7.92
C THR A 279 -6.67 3.90 8.77
N GLU A 280 -6.36 3.45 9.97
CA GLU A 280 -5.59 4.23 10.94
C GLU A 280 -4.67 3.39 11.83
N ASN A 281 -3.64 4.05 12.39
CA ASN A 281 -2.67 3.41 13.28
C ASN A 281 -1.94 2.24 12.60
N VAL A 282 -1.34 2.49 11.44
CA VAL A 282 -0.63 1.47 10.67
C VAL A 282 0.88 1.66 10.78
N SER A 283 1.60 0.58 11.06
CA SER A 283 3.07 0.55 11.07
C SER A 283 3.58 -0.49 10.07
N ILE A 284 4.45 -0.06 9.15
CA ILE A 284 5.09 -0.90 8.11
C ILE A 284 6.59 -0.75 8.30
N VAL A 285 7.28 -1.82 8.67
CA VAL A 285 8.72 -1.71 8.98
C VAL A 285 9.54 -2.89 8.46
N ASN A 286 10.79 -2.65 8.07
CA ASN A 286 11.77 -3.68 7.70
C ASN A 286 11.31 -4.57 6.54
N CYS A 287 10.57 -4.04 5.57
CA CYS A 287 10.08 -4.83 4.43
C CYS A 287 10.94 -4.61 3.17
N THR A 288 10.98 -5.64 2.33
CA THR A 288 11.62 -5.61 1.01
C THR A 288 10.55 -5.81 -0.06
N VAL A 289 10.51 -4.91 -1.06
CA VAL A 289 9.49 -4.94 -2.13
C VAL A 289 10.14 -4.93 -3.50
N HIS A 290 9.70 -5.84 -4.38
CA HIS A 290 10.14 -5.96 -5.76
C HIS A 290 8.99 -5.81 -6.74
N HIS A 291 9.28 -5.34 -7.96
CA HIS A 291 8.40 -5.25 -9.15
C HIS A 291 7.02 -4.59 -8.96
N ALA A 292 6.64 -4.21 -7.77
CA ALA A 292 5.32 -3.63 -7.48
C ALA A 292 5.03 -2.34 -8.29
N HIS A 293 3.74 -2.03 -8.50
CA HIS A 293 3.31 -0.72 -9.01
C HIS A 293 3.62 0.40 -8.01
N GLY A 294 3.43 0.17 -6.72
CA GLY A 294 3.90 1.02 -5.62
C GLY A 294 4.47 0.16 -4.51
N ALA A 295 5.70 0.44 -4.03
CA ALA A 295 6.27 -0.37 -2.95
C ALA A 295 5.40 -0.28 -1.69
N VAL A 296 5.08 0.95 -1.25
CA VAL A 296 4.01 1.23 -0.30
C VAL A 296 3.11 2.28 -0.93
N ALA A 297 1.83 1.94 -1.10
CA ALA A 297 0.84 2.77 -1.74
C ALA A 297 -0.29 3.16 -0.77
N LEU A 298 -0.70 4.42 -0.76
CA LEU A 298 -1.88 4.91 -0.09
C LEU A 298 -2.89 5.30 -1.18
N GLY A 299 -4.01 4.59 -1.20
CA GLY A 299 -5.08 4.81 -2.18
C GLY A 299 -4.99 3.91 -3.44
N SER A 300 -5.73 4.30 -4.51
CA SER A 300 -6.54 5.52 -4.71
C SER A 300 -7.85 5.56 -3.90
N GLU A 301 -8.30 4.43 -3.39
CA GLU A 301 -9.54 4.29 -2.62
C GLU A 301 -9.30 4.75 -1.18
N ILE A 302 -9.56 6.06 -0.91
CA ILE A 302 -9.32 6.70 0.38
C ILE A 302 -10.57 7.36 0.97
N SER A 303 -11.74 7.00 0.49
CA SER A 303 -12.97 7.77 0.79
C SER A 303 -13.37 7.76 2.26
N GLY A 304 -12.91 6.76 3.03
CA GLY A 304 -13.06 6.72 4.49
C GLY A 304 -11.93 7.39 5.28
N GLY A 305 -10.84 7.84 4.61
CA GLY A 305 -9.67 8.44 5.24
C GLY A 305 -8.54 7.45 5.56
N ILE A 306 -7.30 7.96 5.56
CA ILE A 306 -6.08 7.24 6.00
C ILE A 306 -5.34 8.15 6.97
N HIS A 307 -5.14 7.71 8.20
CA HIS A 307 -4.58 8.53 9.27
C HIS A 307 -3.53 7.78 10.10
N ASN A 308 -2.55 8.53 10.60
CA ASN A 308 -1.54 8.01 11.54
C ASN A 308 -0.83 6.74 11.03
N LEU A 309 -0.01 6.90 9.99
CA LEU A 309 0.75 5.81 9.37
C LEU A 309 2.25 6.09 9.42
N VAL A 310 3.03 5.05 9.68
CA VAL A 310 4.49 5.06 9.55
C VAL A 310 4.95 3.92 8.66
N ALA A 311 5.77 4.24 7.64
CA ALA A 311 6.51 3.26 6.84
C ALA A 311 8.01 3.53 6.98
N ASP A 312 8.73 2.66 7.65
CA ASP A 312 10.12 2.85 8.03
C ASP A 312 11.02 1.68 7.65
N ASN A 313 12.26 1.98 7.25
CA ASN A 313 13.27 1.00 6.86
C ASN A 313 12.79 0.03 5.77
N ILE A 314 12.42 0.58 4.62
CA ILE A 314 11.95 -0.18 3.45
C ILE A 314 13.05 -0.21 2.37
N THR A 315 13.27 -1.37 1.81
CA THR A 315 14.07 -1.54 0.59
C THR A 315 13.16 -1.86 -0.58
N CYS A 316 13.26 -1.11 -1.68
CA CYS A 316 12.52 -1.45 -2.90
C CYS A 316 13.39 -1.43 -4.14
N ARG A 317 13.13 -2.36 -5.07
CA ARG A 317 13.89 -2.51 -6.30
C ARG A 317 12.99 -2.89 -7.47
N GLY A 318 13.19 -2.20 -8.60
CA GLY A 318 12.44 -2.50 -9.83
C GLY A 318 10.96 -2.15 -9.76
N THR A 319 10.51 -1.42 -8.73
CA THR A 319 9.11 -1.01 -8.60
C THR A 319 8.80 0.14 -9.57
N ALA A 320 7.57 0.21 -10.06
CA ALA A 320 7.17 1.36 -10.87
C ALA A 320 7.23 2.65 -10.04
N ILE A 321 6.80 2.62 -8.79
CA ILE A 321 6.87 3.77 -7.87
C ILE A 321 7.37 3.26 -6.49
N GLY A 322 8.22 4.04 -5.84
CA GLY A 322 8.66 3.76 -4.46
C GLY A 322 7.57 4.15 -3.45
N VAL A 323 7.57 5.40 -2.99
CA VAL A 323 6.48 5.97 -2.18
C VAL A 323 5.37 6.45 -3.10
N ARG A 324 4.16 5.93 -2.90
CA ARG A 324 3.01 6.25 -3.76
C ARG A 324 1.81 6.69 -2.94
N ILE A 325 1.42 7.96 -3.04
CA ILE A 325 0.20 8.48 -2.40
C ILE A 325 -0.70 9.04 -3.50
N LYS A 326 -1.84 8.41 -3.74
CA LYS A 326 -2.66 8.70 -4.91
C LYS A 326 -4.14 8.81 -4.55
N SER A 327 -4.79 9.84 -5.09
CA SER A 327 -6.25 9.96 -5.10
C SER A 327 -6.69 10.88 -6.24
N ARG A 328 -8.00 11.08 -6.38
CA ARG A 328 -8.57 11.94 -7.41
C ARG A 328 -9.88 12.56 -6.97
N ARG A 329 -10.32 13.58 -7.72
CA ARG A 329 -11.68 14.12 -7.59
C ARG A 329 -12.72 13.00 -7.66
N GLY A 330 -13.77 13.10 -6.86
CA GLY A 330 -14.80 12.07 -6.71
C GLY A 330 -14.57 11.13 -5.54
N ARG A 331 -13.30 10.83 -5.17
CA ARG A 331 -12.99 9.97 -4.02
C ARG A 331 -13.37 10.62 -2.69
N GLY A 332 -13.01 11.90 -2.51
CA GLY A 332 -13.07 12.50 -1.18
C GLY A 332 -12.09 11.85 -0.21
N GLY A 333 -12.37 11.95 1.08
CA GLY A 333 -11.51 11.43 2.15
C GLY A 333 -10.22 12.21 2.33
N SER A 334 -9.43 11.83 3.34
CA SER A 334 -8.15 12.46 3.62
C SER A 334 -7.01 11.45 3.78
N VAL A 335 -5.79 11.89 3.45
CA VAL A 335 -4.55 11.24 3.85
C VAL A 335 -3.80 12.24 4.72
N GLU A 336 -3.62 11.92 5.99
CA GLU A 336 -3.01 12.83 6.95
C GLU A 336 -2.22 12.13 8.05
N ASP A 337 -1.23 12.86 8.60
CA ASP A 337 -0.36 12.37 9.67
C ASP A 337 0.42 11.10 9.27
N VAL A 338 1.00 11.10 8.08
CA VAL A 338 1.74 9.94 7.54
C VAL A 338 3.23 10.22 7.40
N ARG A 339 4.05 9.21 7.64
CA ARG A 339 5.51 9.31 7.58
C ARG A 339 6.13 8.14 6.82
N PHE A 340 7.11 8.49 5.98
CA PHE A 340 7.95 7.53 5.25
C PHE A 340 9.41 7.85 5.57
N ASN A 341 10.12 6.93 6.24
CA ASN A 341 11.48 7.20 6.69
C ASN A 341 12.45 6.06 6.33
N ASN A 342 13.72 6.41 6.10
CA ASN A 342 14.84 5.47 6.02
C ASN A 342 14.71 4.44 4.89
N TRP A 343 14.43 4.88 3.66
CA TRP A 343 14.27 3.97 2.53
C TRP A 343 15.51 3.90 1.64
N THR A 344 15.76 2.71 1.11
CA THR A 344 16.71 2.49 0.02
C THR A 344 15.95 2.04 -1.22
N MET A 345 16.13 2.75 -2.34
CA MET A 345 15.47 2.44 -3.61
C MET A 345 16.47 2.25 -4.73
N GLU A 346 16.23 1.29 -5.60
CA GLU A 346 17.07 1.01 -6.75
C GLU A 346 16.25 0.61 -7.98
N ASP A 347 16.59 1.17 -9.15
CA ASP A 347 15.93 0.88 -10.44
C ASP A 347 14.41 1.12 -10.41
N VAL A 348 13.96 2.20 -9.82
CA VAL A 348 12.53 2.54 -9.72
C VAL A 348 12.09 3.48 -10.85
N GLY A 349 10.81 3.40 -11.24
CA GLY A 349 10.24 4.35 -12.20
C GLY A 349 10.20 5.75 -11.60
N GLU A 350 9.37 5.96 -10.59
CA GLU A 350 9.31 7.20 -9.81
C GLU A 350 9.70 6.89 -8.37
N ALA A 351 10.57 7.70 -7.78
CA ALA A 351 10.97 7.41 -6.41
C ALA A 351 9.89 7.82 -5.40
N ILE A 352 9.33 9.02 -5.57
CA ILE A 352 8.27 9.57 -4.71
C ILE A 352 7.18 10.15 -5.61
N ASN A 353 5.95 9.68 -5.46
CA ASN A 353 4.78 10.21 -6.15
C ASN A 353 3.67 10.54 -5.12
N VAL A 354 3.24 11.81 -5.10
CA VAL A 354 2.15 12.28 -4.23
C VAL A 354 1.16 13.06 -5.08
N THR A 355 -0.01 12.49 -5.37
CA THR A 355 -0.96 13.14 -6.27
C THR A 355 -2.42 13.02 -5.82
N THR A 356 -3.14 14.13 -5.90
CA THR A 356 -4.61 14.20 -5.80
C THR A 356 -5.29 14.33 -7.17
N ASP A 357 -4.50 14.31 -8.26
CA ASP A 357 -4.99 14.33 -9.65
C ASP A 357 -4.66 13.01 -10.38
N TYR A 358 -4.84 11.88 -9.67
CA TYR A 358 -4.57 10.54 -10.19
C TYR A 358 -5.52 10.19 -11.33
N GLN A 359 -4.99 9.57 -12.37
CA GLN A 359 -5.76 9.07 -13.51
C GLN A 359 -5.35 7.63 -13.81
N MET A 360 -6.33 6.74 -13.97
CA MET A 360 -6.08 5.43 -14.55
C MET A 360 -6.06 5.55 -16.07
N GLU A 361 -5.29 4.68 -16.71
CA GLU A 361 -5.21 4.67 -18.17
C GLU A 361 -6.59 4.42 -18.80
N GLY A 362 -6.99 5.29 -19.73
CA GLY A 362 -8.30 5.22 -20.40
C GLY A 362 -9.44 5.93 -19.70
N GLU A 363 -9.25 6.45 -18.49
CA GLU A 363 -10.27 7.27 -17.82
C GLU A 363 -10.27 8.72 -18.33
N VAL A 364 -11.45 9.32 -18.37
CA VAL A 364 -11.59 10.74 -18.68
C VAL A 364 -11.16 11.53 -17.45
N LYS A 365 -10.29 12.54 -17.67
CA LYS A 365 -9.89 13.44 -16.59
C LYS A 365 -11.12 14.12 -15.98
N ALA A 366 -11.27 14.01 -14.66
CA ALA A 366 -12.31 14.71 -13.95
C ALA A 366 -12.11 16.23 -14.11
N SER A 367 -13.18 16.95 -14.48
CA SER A 367 -13.17 18.41 -14.55
C SER A 367 -12.97 19.03 -13.17
N GLU A 368 -12.51 20.27 -13.15
CA GLU A 368 -12.49 21.06 -11.92
C GLU A 368 -13.92 21.18 -11.37
N GLU A 369 -14.08 20.98 -10.06
CA GLU A 369 -15.34 21.10 -9.37
C GLU A 369 -15.14 21.86 -8.05
N PRO A 370 -16.16 22.54 -7.52
CA PRO A 370 -16.07 23.17 -6.20
C PRO A 370 -15.69 22.16 -5.12
N VAL A 371 -14.92 22.63 -4.12
CA VAL A 371 -14.54 21.81 -2.96
C VAL A 371 -15.79 21.25 -2.27
N SER A 372 -15.80 19.95 -2.05
CA SER A 372 -16.90 19.21 -1.43
C SER A 372 -16.40 17.95 -0.73
N GLU A 373 -17.29 17.12 -0.22
CA GLU A 373 -16.96 15.80 0.32
C GLU A 373 -16.32 14.84 -0.71
N ARG A 374 -16.37 15.21 -1.98
CA ARG A 374 -15.78 14.48 -3.11
C ARG A 374 -14.33 14.86 -3.38
N THR A 375 -13.85 15.96 -2.76
CA THR A 375 -12.50 16.48 -2.96
C THR A 375 -11.52 15.79 -2.02
N PRO A 376 -10.47 15.09 -2.51
CA PRO A 376 -9.48 14.46 -1.65
C PRO A 376 -8.58 15.50 -0.98
N VAL A 377 -8.21 15.26 0.28
CA VAL A 377 -7.37 16.14 1.08
C VAL A 377 -6.10 15.42 1.49
N PHE A 378 -4.93 15.97 1.12
CA PHE A 378 -3.63 15.46 1.59
C PHE A 378 -2.96 16.53 2.44
N ARG A 379 -2.59 16.17 3.67
CA ARG A 379 -1.93 17.10 4.60
C ARG A 379 -1.05 16.40 5.64
N ASN A 380 -0.08 17.14 6.21
CA ASN A 380 0.83 16.65 7.25
C ASN A 380 1.55 15.36 6.85
N ILE A 381 2.22 15.40 5.71
CA ILE A 381 2.97 14.26 5.16
C ILE A 381 4.47 14.54 5.32
N ALA A 382 5.20 13.61 5.90
CA ALA A 382 6.65 13.69 6.05
C ALA A 382 7.35 12.51 5.35
N ILE A 383 8.34 12.82 4.50
CA ILE A 383 9.15 11.85 3.76
C ILE A 383 10.62 12.17 4.03
N SER A 384 11.39 11.23 4.61
CA SER A 384 12.75 11.54 5.04
C SER A 384 13.72 10.36 4.97
N GLY A 385 15.04 10.69 4.95
CA GLY A 385 16.10 9.70 5.10
C GLY A 385 16.17 8.71 3.92
N MET A 386 16.11 9.18 2.66
CA MET A 386 16.05 8.28 1.51
C MET A 386 17.32 8.30 0.68
N ILE A 387 17.78 7.12 0.28
CA ILE A 387 18.86 6.93 -0.70
C ILE A 387 18.29 6.23 -1.92
N ILE A 388 18.31 6.93 -3.07
CA ILE A 388 17.64 6.49 -4.29
C ILE A 388 18.64 6.47 -5.45
N LYS A 389 18.73 5.31 -6.10
CA LYS A 389 19.64 5.08 -7.23
C LYS A 389 18.87 4.71 -8.48
N ARG A 390 19.18 5.35 -9.59
CA ARG A 390 18.67 5.03 -10.94
C ARG A 390 17.13 5.08 -11.05
N ALA A 391 16.51 6.11 -10.47
CA ALA A 391 15.10 6.40 -10.76
C ALA A 391 14.93 6.96 -12.19
N LYS A 392 13.75 6.78 -12.80
CA LYS A 392 13.40 7.52 -14.05
C LYS A 392 13.00 8.96 -13.71
N LEU A 393 12.19 9.16 -12.68
CA LEU A 393 11.78 10.46 -12.15
C LEU A 393 12.07 10.51 -10.64
N ALA A 394 12.68 11.59 -10.20
CA ALA A 394 13.07 11.72 -8.80
C ALA A 394 11.85 11.87 -7.88
N ILE A 395 11.03 12.89 -8.11
CA ILE A 395 9.88 13.23 -7.27
C ILE A 395 8.78 13.83 -8.16
N ASP A 396 7.55 13.39 -7.99
CA ASP A 396 6.36 13.94 -8.63
C ASP A 396 5.30 14.31 -7.60
N ILE A 397 4.98 15.61 -7.49
CA ILE A 397 3.96 16.12 -6.57
C ILE A 397 2.92 16.87 -7.38
N LYS A 398 1.64 16.47 -7.28
CA LYS A 398 0.58 17.11 -8.02
C LYS A 398 -0.70 17.23 -7.20
N GLY A 399 -0.94 18.41 -6.66
CA GLY A 399 -2.18 18.75 -5.98
C GLY A 399 -3.30 19.12 -6.96
N LEU A 400 -4.42 19.58 -6.40
CA LEU A 400 -5.52 20.19 -7.14
C LEU A 400 -5.46 21.72 -6.96
N PRO A 401 -5.78 22.52 -7.99
CA PRO A 401 -5.85 23.97 -7.84
C PRO A 401 -6.79 24.41 -6.72
N GLU A 402 -7.94 23.76 -6.61
CA GLU A 402 -8.98 24.03 -5.60
C GLU A 402 -8.66 23.44 -4.23
N MET A 403 -7.77 22.43 -4.15
CA MET A 403 -7.36 21.76 -2.90
C MET A 403 -5.88 21.35 -3.02
N PRO A 404 -4.95 22.27 -2.79
CA PRO A 404 -3.52 21.98 -2.80
C PRO A 404 -3.14 20.93 -1.74
N ILE A 405 -2.07 20.18 -2.01
CA ILE A 405 -1.44 19.32 -1.00
C ILE A 405 -0.78 20.23 0.02
N SER A 406 -1.12 20.09 1.31
CA SER A 406 -0.66 21.01 2.34
C SER A 406 0.26 20.36 3.38
N GLY A 407 1.28 21.11 3.85
CA GLY A 407 2.20 20.65 4.89
C GLY A 407 2.97 19.39 4.50
N LEU A 408 3.39 19.28 3.23
CA LEU A 408 4.27 18.20 2.77
C LEU A 408 5.72 18.59 3.04
N ARG A 409 6.42 17.78 3.81
CA ARG A 409 7.86 17.93 4.08
C ARG A 409 8.64 16.77 3.47
N ILE A 410 9.69 17.09 2.70
CA ILE A 410 10.66 16.12 2.20
C ILE A 410 12.04 16.53 2.70
N SER A 411 12.72 15.63 3.45
CA SER A 411 14.01 15.95 4.03
C SER A 411 15.03 14.82 3.95
N ASP A 412 16.30 15.19 3.91
CA ASP A 412 17.42 14.24 3.96
C ASP A 412 17.35 13.15 2.85
N VAL A 413 17.12 13.60 1.60
CA VAL A 413 16.96 12.73 0.44
C VAL A 413 18.13 12.93 -0.53
N ILE A 414 18.73 11.82 -0.96
CA ILE A 414 19.72 11.80 -2.04
C ILE A 414 19.18 10.92 -3.16
N VAL A 415 18.94 11.52 -4.33
CA VAL A 415 18.39 10.80 -5.47
C VAL A 415 19.24 11.01 -6.73
N SER A 416 19.48 9.91 -7.47
CA SER A 416 19.99 9.91 -8.84
C SER A 416 18.88 9.45 -9.78
N ALA A 417 18.54 10.27 -10.76
CA ALA A 417 17.42 10.01 -11.67
C ALA A 417 17.68 10.51 -13.08
N LYS A 418 16.87 10.05 -14.05
CA LYS A 418 16.89 10.63 -15.41
C LYS A 418 16.32 12.03 -15.42
N SER A 419 15.20 12.25 -14.72
CA SER A 419 14.52 13.55 -14.61
C SER A 419 14.46 13.98 -13.14
N GLY A 420 14.48 15.28 -12.91
CA GLY A 420 14.48 15.88 -11.59
C GLY A 420 13.13 15.77 -10.87
N MET A 421 12.93 16.66 -9.90
CA MET A 421 11.67 16.82 -9.19
C MET A 421 10.74 17.74 -9.97
N ARG A 422 9.44 17.45 -9.96
CA ARG A 422 8.38 18.39 -10.33
C ARG A 422 7.33 18.46 -9.21
N GLY A 423 6.84 19.66 -8.95
CA GLY A 423 5.82 19.91 -7.94
C GLY A 423 4.82 20.96 -8.43
N SER A 424 3.52 20.76 -8.17
CA SER A 424 2.49 21.75 -8.48
C SER A 424 1.31 21.68 -7.53
N PHE A 425 0.68 22.84 -7.31
CA PHE A 425 -0.48 22.99 -6.44
C PHE A 425 -0.21 22.44 -5.03
N THR A 426 0.82 23.02 -4.39
CA THR A 426 1.17 22.75 -3.00
C THR A 426 1.01 24.00 -2.13
N ASP A 427 0.74 23.78 -0.86
CA ASP A 427 0.67 24.82 0.19
C ASP A 427 1.56 24.38 1.37
N ALA A 428 2.52 25.22 1.76
CA ALA A 428 3.55 24.88 2.75
C ALA A 428 4.34 23.60 2.40
N LEU A 429 4.87 23.53 1.14
CA LEU A 429 5.85 22.51 0.77
C LEU A 429 7.23 22.89 1.30
N GLU A 430 7.83 22.03 2.12
CA GLU A 430 9.19 22.19 2.64
C GLU A 430 10.12 21.12 2.06
N LEU A 431 11.19 21.55 1.36
CA LEU A 431 12.30 20.70 0.95
C LEU A 431 13.54 21.06 1.77
N ARG A 432 14.02 20.12 2.59
CA ARG A 432 15.18 20.35 3.45
C ARG A 432 16.28 19.33 3.21
N ASN A 433 17.50 19.80 2.90
CA ASN A 433 18.64 18.91 2.62
C ASN A 433 18.31 17.84 1.56
N VAL A 434 17.74 18.26 0.43
CA VAL A 434 17.35 17.38 -0.69
C VAL A 434 18.34 17.54 -1.84
N GLN A 435 19.02 16.45 -2.20
CA GLN A 435 19.97 16.40 -3.32
C GLN A 435 19.36 15.61 -4.48
N VAL A 436 19.11 16.30 -5.60
CA VAL A 436 18.61 15.69 -6.85
C VAL A 436 19.69 15.74 -7.93
N ASN A 437 20.23 14.58 -8.30
CA ASN A 437 21.22 14.41 -9.37
C ASN A 437 20.51 13.89 -10.63
N ALA A 438 19.97 14.80 -11.41
CA ALA A 438 19.22 14.46 -12.63
C ALA A 438 20.11 14.46 -13.87
N ASP A 439 19.78 13.59 -14.85
CA ASP A 439 20.42 13.59 -16.16
C ASP A 439 19.86 14.74 -17.03
N ASN A 440 18.58 15.06 -16.84
CA ASN A 440 17.86 16.13 -17.54
C ASN A 440 17.32 17.13 -16.51
N GLY A 441 17.52 18.43 -16.75
CA GLY A 441 17.10 19.50 -15.84
C GLY A 441 15.70 20.04 -16.14
N PRO A 442 15.18 20.89 -15.27
CA PRO A 442 15.76 21.34 -14.00
C PRO A 442 15.80 20.23 -12.94
N ALA A 443 16.69 20.37 -11.94
CA ALA A 443 16.70 19.43 -10.82
C ALA A 443 15.44 19.59 -9.96
N PHE A 444 14.94 20.82 -9.82
CA PHE A 444 13.69 21.13 -9.10
C PHE A 444 12.84 22.08 -9.95
N LEU A 445 11.66 21.64 -10.38
CA LEU A 445 10.63 22.44 -11.02
C LEU A 445 9.42 22.52 -10.11
N ILE A 446 9.06 23.72 -9.64
CA ILE A 446 7.90 23.91 -8.78
C ILE A 446 7.04 25.03 -9.33
N GLN A 447 5.74 24.76 -9.42
CA GLN A 447 4.76 25.64 -10.05
C GLN A 447 3.52 25.80 -9.17
N ASP A 448 2.82 26.93 -9.27
CA ASP A 448 1.51 27.15 -8.65
C ASP A 448 1.45 26.77 -7.16
N SER A 449 2.50 27.13 -6.41
CA SER A 449 2.68 26.72 -5.02
C SER A 449 2.83 27.92 -4.09
N LYS A 450 2.27 27.83 -2.88
CA LYS A 450 2.32 28.86 -1.86
C LYS A 450 3.14 28.39 -0.65
N GLU A 451 3.68 29.36 0.11
CA GLU A 451 4.46 29.10 1.33
C GLU A 451 5.55 28.03 1.12
N LEU A 452 6.20 28.08 -0.06
CA LEU A 452 7.27 27.15 -0.43
C LEU A 452 8.57 27.48 0.32
N GLU A 453 9.21 26.46 0.87
CA GLU A 453 10.54 26.60 1.48
C GLU A 453 11.54 25.60 0.87
N LEU A 454 12.65 26.10 0.33
CA LEU A 454 13.79 25.33 -0.20
C LEU A 454 15.02 25.61 0.67
N ASP A 455 15.33 24.73 1.61
CA ASP A 455 16.44 24.84 2.57
C ASP A 455 17.49 23.76 2.29
N GLY A 456 18.66 24.13 1.81
CA GLY A 456 19.75 23.20 1.53
C GLY A 456 19.51 22.28 0.32
N VAL A 457 18.71 22.68 -0.66
CA VAL A 457 18.54 21.90 -1.89
C VAL A 457 19.76 22.01 -2.78
N ALA A 458 20.12 20.92 -3.46
CA ALA A 458 21.35 20.85 -4.23
C ALA A 458 21.29 19.83 -5.38
N THR A 459 22.22 19.98 -6.35
CA THR A 459 22.61 18.91 -7.26
C THR A 459 24.14 18.80 -7.30
N ARG A 460 24.67 17.60 -7.24
CA ARG A 460 26.09 17.32 -7.50
C ARG A 460 26.37 17.06 -8.99
N LYS A 461 25.32 17.10 -9.80
CA LYS A 461 25.39 16.93 -11.25
C LYS A 461 24.71 18.13 -11.94
N PRO A 462 25.30 19.34 -11.82
CA PRO A 462 24.69 20.52 -12.42
C PRO A 462 24.75 20.46 -13.95
N LEU A 463 23.73 20.99 -14.60
CA LEU A 463 23.65 21.14 -16.04
C LEU A 463 23.98 22.58 -16.42
N ALA A 464 24.69 22.74 -17.55
CA ALA A 464 25.08 24.07 -18.03
C ALA A 464 23.91 24.83 -18.68
N ASP A 465 22.94 24.10 -19.22
CA ASP A 465 21.82 24.58 -20.05
C ASP A 465 20.45 24.50 -19.35
N ALA A 466 20.42 23.99 -18.13
CA ALA A 466 19.20 23.94 -17.33
C ALA A 466 19.43 24.48 -15.91
N PRO A 467 18.47 25.21 -15.32
CA PRO A 467 18.59 25.70 -13.95
C PRO A 467 18.54 24.56 -12.93
N VAL A 468 19.18 24.77 -11.79
CA VAL A 468 19.05 23.84 -10.66
C VAL A 468 17.62 23.92 -10.10
N VAL A 469 17.14 25.12 -9.83
CA VAL A 469 15.79 25.41 -9.34
C VAL A 469 15.06 26.29 -10.35
N ARG A 470 13.85 25.88 -10.74
CA ARG A 470 12.92 26.69 -11.50
C ARG A 470 11.62 26.83 -10.72
N LEU A 471 11.24 28.06 -10.42
CA LEU A 471 9.98 28.40 -9.75
C LEU A 471 9.09 29.18 -10.72
N GLU A 472 7.80 28.84 -10.78
CA GLU A 472 6.81 29.54 -11.59
C GLU A 472 5.53 29.74 -10.78
N ARG A 473 5.11 30.98 -10.62
CA ARG A 473 3.92 31.34 -9.82
C ARG A 473 3.98 30.81 -8.38
N CYS A 474 5.13 31.04 -7.72
CA CYS A 474 5.38 30.64 -6.33
C CYS A 474 5.58 31.89 -5.43
N PRO A 475 4.53 32.67 -5.17
CA PRO A 475 4.65 33.88 -4.37
C PRO A 475 5.03 33.56 -2.93
N GLY A 476 5.98 34.32 -2.37
CA GLY A 476 6.45 34.14 -1.01
C GLY A 476 7.42 32.97 -0.82
N ALA A 477 7.93 32.37 -1.91
CA ALA A 477 8.90 31.27 -1.80
C ALA A 477 10.18 31.72 -1.07
N ILE A 478 10.65 30.90 -0.14
CA ILE A 478 11.91 31.09 0.59
C ILE A 478 12.94 30.11 0.02
N VAL A 479 14.04 30.62 -0.49
CA VAL A 479 15.17 29.85 -1.04
C VAL A 479 16.40 30.18 -0.21
N ARG A 480 16.77 29.28 0.71
CA ARG A 480 17.82 29.56 1.68
C ARG A 480 18.84 28.44 1.89
N ASN A 481 20.02 28.82 2.36
CA ASN A 481 21.11 27.88 2.72
C ASN A 481 21.53 26.94 1.58
N ASN A 482 21.25 27.28 0.33
CA ASN A 482 21.55 26.45 -0.82
C ASN A 482 22.97 26.69 -1.35
N ARG A 483 23.50 25.69 -2.05
CA ARG A 483 24.83 25.80 -2.66
C ARG A 483 24.80 25.45 -4.14
N ALA A 484 25.32 26.34 -4.97
CA ALA A 484 25.66 26.03 -6.35
C ALA A 484 27.05 25.39 -6.42
N PHE A 485 27.16 24.22 -7.08
CA PHE A 485 28.44 23.57 -7.33
C PHE A 485 29.07 24.04 -8.64
N ALA A 486 30.38 23.89 -8.77
CA ALA A 486 31.11 24.23 -10.00
C ALA A 486 30.49 23.51 -11.22
N GLY A 487 30.29 24.24 -12.30
CA GLY A 487 29.63 23.76 -13.51
C GLY A 487 28.14 24.11 -13.60
N THR A 488 27.55 24.69 -12.54
CA THR A 488 26.17 25.19 -12.60
C THR A 488 26.05 26.34 -13.60
N GLY A 489 25.15 26.20 -14.58
CA GLY A 489 24.75 27.28 -15.48
C GLY A 489 23.97 28.37 -14.75
N THR A 490 22.69 28.10 -14.49
CA THR A 490 21.79 28.92 -13.66
C THR A 490 21.43 28.17 -12.38
N PHE A 491 21.49 28.83 -11.21
CA PHE A 491 21.01 28.18 -9.98
C PHE A 491 19.50 28.34 -9.84
N LEU A 492 18.99 29.58 -9.80
CA LEU A 492 17.56 29.86 -9.69
C LEU A 492 17.04 30.56 -10.94
N SER A 493 16.00 30.03 -11.56
CA SER A 493 15.26 30.67 -12.66
C SER A 493 13.81 30.92 -12.21
N VAL A 494 13.34 32.14 -12.44
CA VAL A 494 11.96 32.56 -12.18
C VAL A 494 11.42 33.32 -13.38
N PRO A 495 10.10 33.40 -13.60
CA PRO A 495 9.52 34.26 -14.63
C PRO A 495 9.84 35.73 -14.40
N ALA A 496 9.91 36.49 -15.50
CA ALA A 496 10.17 37.92 -15.44
C ALA A 496 9.16 38.65 -14.53
N GLY A 497 9.68 39.44 -13.58
CA GLY A 497 8.88 40.18 -12.60
C GLY A 497 8.41 39.38 -11.38
N GLU A 498 8.71 38.08 -11.30
CA GLU A 498 8.35 37.25 -10.12
C GLU A 498 9.45 37.21 -9.04
N LEU A 499 10.71 37.58 -9.39
CA LEU A 499 11.81 37.53 -8.43
C LEU A 499 11.57 38.36 -7.16
N LYS A 500 10.86 39.48 -7.25
CA LYS A 500 10.49 40.32 -6.10
C LYS A 500 9.61 39.59 -5.06
N ASN A 501 9.01 38.49 -5.44
CA ASN A 501 8.15 37.65 -4.58
C ASN A 501 8.90 36.46 -3.97
N VAL A 502 10.23 36.33 -4.22
CA VAL A 502 11.08 35.26 -3.71
C VAL A 502 12.08 35.81 -2.69
N VAL A 503 12.17 35.20 -1.53
CA VAL A 503 13.15 35.54 -0.50
C VAL A 503 14.40 34.69 -0.68
N LEU A 504 15.57 35.32 -0.81
CA LEU A 504 16.87 34.65 -0.93
C LEU A 504 17.69 34.91 0.34
N GLU A 505 18.08 33.87 1.07
CA GLU A 505 18.80 34.01 2.34
C GLU A 505 19.91 32.97 2.48
N GLY A 506 21.12 33.38 2.87
CA GLY A 506 22.22 32.50 3.24
C GLY A 506 22.73 31.55 2.13
N ASN A 507 22.41 31.82 0.85
CA ASN A 507 22.82 30.98 -0.25
C ASN A 507 24.27 31.24 -0.67
N VAL A 508 25.01 30.18 -1.03
CA VAL A 508 26.39 30.23 -1.57
C VAL A 508 26.32 29.83 -3.05
N LEU A 509 26.21 30.82 -3.93
CA LEU A 509 25.93 30.64 -5.36
C LEU A 509 27.12 30.93 -6.31
N ASP A 510 28.33 31.12 -5.76
CA ASP A 510 29.56 31.46 -6.53
C ASP A 510 29.94 30.38 -7.56
N GLY A 511 29.44 29.15 -7.40
CA GLY A 511 29.64 28.05 -8.34
C GLY A 511 28.77 28.14 -9.61
N ALA A 512 27.78 29.05 -9.63
CA ALA A 512 26.90 29.24 -10.77
C ALA A 512 27.39 30.37 -11.68
N LYS A 513 27.27 30.18 -13.01
CA LYS A 513 27.52 31.27 -13.98
C LYS A 513 26.49 32.40 -13.81
N LYS A 514 25.24 32.04 -13.56
CA LYS A 514 24.14 32.92 -13.21
C LYS A 514 23.54 32.48 -11.90
N PRO A 515 23.78 33.15 -10.78
CA PRO A 515 23.15 32.84 -9.52
C PRO A 515 21.63 32.85 -9.56
N VAL A 516 21.06 33.88 -10.21
CA VAL A 516 19.61 34.06 -10.42
C VAL A 516 19.37 34.60 -11.85
N GLU A 517 18.32 34.13 -12.49
CA GLU A 517 17.88 34.54 -13.82
C GLU A 517 16.36 34.74 -13.84
N GLU A 518 15.94 35.90 -14.36
CA GLU A 518 14.56 36.10 -14.78
C GLU A 518 14.42 35.69 -16.25
N ALA A 519 13.61 34.65 -16.51
CA ALA A 519 13.41 34.09 -17.85
C ALA A 519 11.97 34.28 -18.32
N GLU A 520 11.74 34.26 -19.64
CA GLU A 520 10.36 34.20 -20.14
C GLU A 520 9.64 32.93 -19.72
N LEU A 521 8.32 33.04 -19.44
CA LEU A 521 7.45 31.88 -19.22
C LEU A 521 7.44 31.03 -20.49
N ILE A 522 7.99 29.83 -20.42
CA ILE A 522 7.81 28.84 -21.47
C ILE A 522 6.42 28.21 -21.24
N LEU A 523 5.43 28.72 -21.96
CA LEU A 523 4.13 28.08 -22.06
C LEU A 523 4.27 26.76 -22.84
N ASN A 524 4.83 25.74 -22.25
CA ASN A 524 4.83 24.41 -22.85
C ASN A 524 3.41 23.85 -22.79
N SER A 525 2.69 23.98 -23.90
CA SER A 525 1.40 23.30 -24.15
C SER A 525 1.51 21.77 -24.23
N ASP A 526 2.70 21.20 -24.03
CA ASP A 526 3.01 19.79 -24.31
C ASP A 526 3.52 19.00 -23.09
N THR A 527 2.86 19.10 -21.95
CA THR A 527 3.01 18.07 -20.91
C THR A 527 2.28 16.76 -21.27
N ARG A 528 1.64 16.67 -22.42
CA ARG A 528 0.82 15.53 -22.84
C ARG A 528 1.57 14.40 -23.56
N ASN A 529 2.83 14.58 -23.94
CA ASN A 529 3.52 13.62 -24.82
C ASN A 529 4.75 12.92 -24.24
N GLN A 530 5.04 13.01 -22.92
CA GLN A 530 6.13 12.23 -22.32
C GLN A 530 5.67 11.02 -21.50
N GLU A 531 4.39 10.70 -21.53
CA GLU A 531 3.83 9.54 -20.84
C GLU A 531 3.69 8.32 -21.78
N ARG A 532 4.75 7.86 -22.37
CA ARG A 532 4.73 6.52 -22.98
C ARG A 532 6.13 5.93 -22.98
N VAL A 533 6.48 5.19 -21.95
CA VAL A 533 7.25 3.94 -22.00
C VAL A 533 7.15 3.26 -20.63
N ILE A 534 6.17 2.43 -20.47
CA ILE A 534 6.21 1.34 -19.49
C ILE A 534 6.08 0.05 -20.30
N PRO A 535 7.02 -0.91 -20.19
CA PRO A 535 6.88 -2.21 -20.81
C PRO A 535 5.78 -3.03 -20.15
#